data_a20c8db7d70b2d69b5eab515c0d37991
#
_entry.id   a20c8db7d70b2d69b5eab515c0d37991
#
_cell.length_a   1.000
_cell.length_b   1.000
_cell.length_c   1.000
_cell.angle_alpha   90.00
_cell.angle_beta   90.00
_cell.angle_gamma   90.00
#
_symmetry.space_group_name_H-M   'P 1'
#
loop_
_entity.id
_entity.type
_entity.pdbx_description
1 polymer ?
#
loop_
_entity_poly.entity_id
_entity_poly.type
_entity_poly.pdbx_seq_one_letter_code
_entity_poly.pdbx_strand_id
1 'polypeptide(L)'
;MCAEGYGYVPTLCRILRFKEQKMIEVKNLTKRYGSKTAVSNVSFTAEESEILGFLGPNGAGKSTTMNILTGYLSSTEGEAKINGIDILEEPVKAKQMIGYLPEQPPLYLDMTVMEYLKFVYGLKKCKLPINSHLKEICNLVKITDVKDRVIKNLSKGYKQRVGLAQALVGNPPVLILDEPTVGLDPKQIIEIRTLIRKLGKNHT
;
A
#
# COMPACT_ATOMS: atom_id res chain seq x y z
N MET A 1 36.70 -27.67 -57.35
CA MET A 1 35.51 -28.40 -56.95
C MET A 1 35.02 -27.81 -55.65
N CYS A 2 33.84 -27.26 -55.69
CA CYS A 2 33.28 -26.36 -54.67
C CYS A 2 33.02 -27.04 -53.34
N ALA A 3 33.33 -26.33 -52.24
CA ALA A 3 32.79 -26.61 -50.93
C ALA A 3 31.96 -25.43 -50.49
N GLU A 4 30.66 -25.67 -50.40
CA GLU A 4 29.63 -24.71 -50.02
C GLU A 4 29.75 -24.35 -48.53
N GLY A 5 29.80 -23.03 -48.27
CA GLY A 5 29.81 -22.48 -46.93
C GLY A 5 28.39 -22.46 -46.33
N TYR A 6 28.20 -23.16 -45.21
CA TYR A 6 27.01 -22.99 -44.38
C TYR A 6 27.17 -21.69 -43.58
N GLY A 7 26.39 -20.70 -43.98
CA GLY A 7 26.27 -19.47 -43.21
C GLY A 7 25.61 -19.69 -41.86
N TYR A 8 26.36 -19.44 -40.79
CA TYR A 8 25.85 -19.39 -39.40
C TYR A 8 25.07 -18.10 -39.22
N VAL A 9 23.72 -18.20 -39.17
CA VAL A 9 22.86 -17.07 -38.79
C VAL A 9 22.84 -17.02 -37.27
N PRO A 10 23.38 -15.96 -36.63
CA PRO A 10 23.27 -15.83 -35.19
C PRO A 10 21.79 -15.58 -34.85
N THR A 11 21.18 -16.56 -34.18
CA THR A 11 19.86 -16.39 -33.55
C THR A 11 19.97 -15.25 -32.56
N LEU A 12 19.39 -14.09 -32.93
CA LEU A 12 19.25 -12.96 -32.02
C LEU A 12 18.40 -13.43 -30.83
N CYS A 13 19.04 -13.73 -29.72
CA CYS A 13 18.39 -13.92 -28.45
C CYS A 13 17.75 -12.57 -28.05
N ARG A 14 16.48 -12.43 -28.39
CA ARG A 14 15.65 -11.28 -28.01
C ARG A 14 15.51 -11.37 -26.48
N ILE A 15 16.37 -10.70 -25.75
CA ILE A 15 16.19 -10.50 -24.31
C ILE A 15 14.91 -9.71 -24.17
N LEU A 16 13.83 -10.42 -23.86
CA LEU A 16 12.59 -9.81 -23.39
C LEU A 16 12.95 -9.18 -22.04
N ARG A 17 13.35 -7.91 -22.05
CA ARG A 17 13.30 -7.08 -20.85
C ARG A 17 11.83 -6.99 -20.48
N PHE A 18 11.41 -7.78 -19.50
CA PHE A 18 10.19 -7.49 -18.79
C PHE A 18 10.36 -6.08 -18.24
N LYS A 19 9.53 -5.17 -18.70
CA LYS A 19 9.53 -3.79 -18.23
C LYS A 19 9.05 -3.88 -16.78
N GLU A 20 9.97 -3.78 -15.82
CA GLU A 20 9.65 -3.74 -14.39
C GLU A 20 8.60 -2.63 -14.21
N GLN A 21 7.40 -3.01 -13.77
CA GLN A 21 6.28 -2.09 -13.69
C GLN A 21 6.43 -1.27 -12.41
N LYS A 22 6.69 0.02 -12.57
CA LYS A 22 6.75 0.95 -11.44
C LYS A 22 5.35 1.16 -10.87
N MET A 23 5.15 0.69 -9.65
CA MET A 23 3.88 0.82 -8.95
C MET A 23 3.77 2.15 -8.21
N ILE A 24 4.89 2.66 -7.69
CA ILE A 24 4.99 4.00 -7.10
C ILE A 24 6.12 4.72 -7.80
N GLU A 25 5.87 5.92 -8.29
CA GLU A 25 6.90 6.81 -8.85
C GLU A 25 6.74 8.20 -8.25
N VAL A 26 7.80 8.69 -7.62
CA VAL A 26 7.88 10.03 -7.02
C VAL A 26 9.07 10.76 -7.61
N LYS A 27 8.85 11.98 -8.10
CA LYS A 27 9.89 12.82 -8.71
C LYS A 27 9.89 14.22 -8.10
N ASN A 28 11.04 14.61 -7.56
CA ASN A 28 11.32 15.95 -7.03
C ASN A 28 10.26 16.47 -6.07
N LEU A 29 9.67 15.56 -5.27
CA LEU A 29 8.55 15.88 -4.39
C LEU A 29 8.97 16.87 -3.33
N THR A 30 8.28 18.00 -3.26
CA THR A 30 8.52 19.04 -2.27
C THR A 30 7.20 19.44 -1.63
N LYS A 31 7.20 19.61 -0.30
CA LYS A 31 6.07 20.15 0.45
C LYS A 31 6.51 21.23 1.40
N ARG A 32 5.93 22.41 1.22
CA ARG A 32 6.15 23.59 2.09
C ARG A 32 4.86 23.96 2.80
N TYR A 33 4.99 24.39 4.05
CA TYR A 33 3.93 24.98 4.87
C TYR A 33 4.39 26.38 5.27
N GLY A 34 4.01 27.41 4.50
CA GLY A 34 4.57 28.75 4.64
C GLY A 34 6.09 28.74 4.46
N SER A 35 6.82 29.19 5.45
CA SER A 35 8.30 29.20 5.46
C SER A 35 8.95 27.85 5.80
N LYS A 36 8.18 26.88 6.33
CA LYS A 36 8.73 25.58 6.73
C LYS A 36 8.63 24.57 5.61
N THR A 37 9.77 23.99 5.20
CA THR A 37 9.83 22.87 4.27
C THR A 37 9.76 21.55 5.04
N ALA A 38 8.72 20.75 4.77
CA ALA A 38 8.51 19.44 5.40
C ALA A 38 9.07 18.29 4.58
N VAL A 39 9.08 18.41 3.26
CA VAL A 39 9.69 17.47 2.31
C VAL A 39 10.41 18.30 1.26
N SER A 40 11.65 17.96 0.92
CA SER A 40 12.47 18.71 -0.02
C SER A 40 13.08 17.80 -1.07
N ASN A 41 12.63 17.96 -2.32
CA ASN A 41 13.19 17.33 -3.51
C ASN A 41 13.40 15.80 -3.40
N VAL A 42 12.40 15.06 -2.89
CA VAL A 42 12.48 13.62 -2.68
C VAL A 42 12.07 12.91 -3.97
N SER A 43 12.89 11.96 -4.42
CA SER A 43 12.61 11.11 -5.58
C SER A 43 12.89 9.65 -5.24
N PHE A 44 11.96 8.76 -5.57
CA PHE A 44 12.10 7.30 -5.43
C PHE A 44 11.09 6.58 -6.31
N THR A 45 11.31 5.30 -6.48
CA THR A 45 10.38 4.38 -7.15
C THR A 45 10.21 3.13 -6.31
N ALA A 46 9.04 2.49 -6.41
CA ALA A 46 8.83 1.13 -5.94
C ALA A 46 8.22 0.30 -7.08
N GLU A 47 8.75 -0.89 -7.27
CA GLU A 47 8.33 -1.82 -8.32
C GLU A 47 7.24 -2.75 -7.83
N GLU A 48 6.67 -3.54 -8.73
CA GLU A 48 5.65 -4.53 -8.37
C GLU A 48 6.21 -5.56 -7.38
N SER A 49 5.45 -5.84 -6.31
CA SER A 49 5.84 -6.76 -5.23
C SER A 49 7.10 -6.33 -4.44
N GLU A 50 7.47 -5.06 -4.51
CA GLU A 50 8.57 -4.51 -3.70
C GLU A 50 8.05 -4.00 -2.35
N ILE A 51 8.82 -4.26 -1.28
CA ILE A 51 8.60 -3.66 0.04
C ILE A 51 9.61 -2.55 0.25
N LEU A 52 9.16 -1.30 0.09
CA LEU A 52 9.98 -0.12 0.33
C LEU A 52 9.81 0.39 1.75
N GLY A 53 10.90 0.53 2.50
CA GLY A 53 10.91 1.04 3.88
C GLY A 53 11.32 2.51 3.95
N PHE A 54 10.47 3.36 4.53
CA PHE A 54 10.80 4.74 4.86
C PHE A 54 11.46 4.81 6.24
N LEU A 55 12.73 5.18 6.29
CA LEU A 55 13.50 5.33 7.51
C LEU A 55 13.90 6.79 7.73
N GLY A 56 13.91 7.23 8.97
CA GLY A 56 14.34 8.58 9.33
C GLY A 56 13.80 9.02 10.69
N PRO A 57 14.37 10.09 11.28
CA PRO A 57 13.92 10.62 12.57
C PRO A 57 12.48 11.17 12.49
N ASN A 58 11.89 11.47 13.65
CA ASN A 58 10.61 12.17 13.70
C ASN A 58 10.76 13.56 13.09
N GLY A 59 9.77 13.98 12.30
CA GLY A 59 9.83 15.24 11.56
C GLY A 59 10.59 15.20 10.23
N ALA A 60 11.14 14.06 9.80
CA ALA A 60 11.83 13.92 8.51
C ALA A 60 10.89 13.91 7.28
N GLY A 61 9.59 14.18 7.44
CA GLY A 61 8.63 14.24 6.33
C GLY A 61 8.02 12.89 5.93
N LYS A 62 8.26 11.79 6.66
CA LYS A 62 7.72 10.46 6.33
C LYS A 62 6.20 10.46 6.16
N SER A 63 5.46 10.83 7.21
CA SER A 63 3.99 10.87 7.17
C SER A 63 3.47 11.93 6.20
N THR A 64 4.18 13.04 6.00
CA THR A 64 3.85 14.04 4.96
C THR A 64 3.94 13.42 3.57
N THR A 65 4.99 12.66 3.28
CA THR A 65 5.15 11.96 2.00
C THR A 65 4.04 10.92 1.81
N MET A 66 3.73 10.10 2.84
CA MET A 66 2.65 9.13 2.79
C MET A 66 1.28 9.80 2.58
N ASN A 67 1.03 10.94 3.23
CA ASN A 67 -0.20 11.72 3.04
C ASN A 67 -0.32 12.29 1.61
N ILE A 68 0.79 12.63 0.96
CA ILE A 68 0.77 13.03 -0.44
C ILE A 68 0.46 11.83 -1.33
N LEU A 69 1.14 10.68 -1.12
CA LEU A 69 0.91 9.46 -1.89
C LEU A 69 -0.52 8.93 -1.77
N THR A 70 -1.18 9.15 -0.63
CA THR A 70 -2.60 8.77 -0.43
C THR A 70 -3.58 9.83 -0.95
N GLY A 71 -3.07 10.95 -1.47
CA GLY A 71 -3.90 12.06 -1.96
C GLY A 71 -4.64 12.79 -0.84
N TYR A 72 -4.19 12.70 0.41
CA TYR A 72 -4.70 13.48 1.52
C TYR A 72 -4.14 14.91 1.52
N LEU A 73 -2.90 15.08 1.06
CA LEU A 73 -2.22 16.36 0.88
C LEU A 73 -1.76 16.52 -0.58
N SER A 74 -1.82 17.73 -1.11
CA SER A 74 -1.17 18.07 -2.37
C SER A 74 0.32 18.36 -2.14
N SER A 75 1.18 18.03 -3.11
CA SER A 75 2.56 18.52 -3.15
C SER A 75 2.60 20.01 -3.44
N THR A 76 3.72 20.69 -3.10
CA THR A 76 3.99 22.06 -3.54
C THR A 76 4.69 22.04 -4.89
N GLU A 77 5.61 21.10 -5.09
CA GLU A 77 6.35 20.87 -6.34
C GLU A 77 6.57 19.36 -6.53
N GLY A 78 6.89 18.95 -7.76
CA GLY A 78 7.13 17.58 -8.11
C GLY A 78 5.86 16.78 -8.38
N GLU A 79 6.02 15.53 -8.75
CA GLU A 79 4.94 14.61 -9.14
C GLU A 79 4.99 13.30 -8.35
N ALA A 80 3.81 12.71 -8.16
CA ALA A 80 3.66 11.39 -7.58
C ALA A 80 2.62 10.59 -8.36
N LYS A 81 3.01 9.38 -8.79
CA LYS A 81 2.16 8.48 -9.59
C LYS A 81 2.03 7.12 -8.93
N ILE A 82 0.82 6.58 -9.00
CA ILE A 82 0.50 5.22 -8.55
C ILE A 82 0.08 4.42 -9.79
N ASN A 83 0.83 3.37 -10.12
CA ASN A 83 0.61 2.57 -11.32
C ASN A 83 0.47 3.43 -12.59
N GLY A 84 1.33 4.44 -12.73
CA GLY A 84 1.30 5.40 -13.84
C GLY A 84 0.23 6.49 -13.75
N ILE A 85 -0.69 6.43 -12.79
CA ILE A 85 -1.77 7.40 -12.60
C ILE A 85 -1.28 8.53 -11.68
N ASP A 86 -1.35 9.77 -12.15
CA ASP A 86 -0.98 10.94 -11.35
C ASP A 86 -2.02 11.18 -10.24
N ILE A 87 -1.53 11.37 -9.01
CA ILE A 87 -2.37 11.50 -7.82
C ILE A 87 -3.17 12.81 -7.81
N LEU A 88 -2.63 13.88 -8.41
CA LEU A 88 -3.29 15.18 -8.47
C LEU A 88 -4.25 15.29 -9.65
N GLU A 89 -3.91 14.70 -10.80
CA GLU A 89 -4.73 14.75 -12.00
C GLU A 89 -5.93 13.79 -11.93
N GLU A 90 -5.72 12.56 -11.45
CA GLU A 90 -6.76 11.53 -11.36
C GLU A 90 -6.89 10.95 -9.94
N PRO A 91 -7.20 11.77 -8.92
CA PRO A 91 -7.13 11.36 -7.51
C PRO A 91 -8.05 10.18 -7.15
N VAL A 92 -9.21 10.07 -7.77
CA VAL A 92 -10.16 8.98 -7.50
C VAL A 92 -9.61 7.65 -7.99
N LYS A 93 -9.04 7.62 -9.20
CA LYS A 93 -8.45 6.41 -9.77
C LYS A 93 -7.20 5.98 -8.99
N ALA A 94 -6.32 6.93 -8.66
CA ALA A 94 -5.14 6.66 -7.85
C ALA A 94 -5.51 6.07 -6.48
N LYS A 95 -6.50 6.66 -5.78
CA LYS A 95 -6.97 6.17 -4.48
C LYS A 95 -7.59 4.78 -4.53
N GLN A 96 -8.19 4.37 -5.64
CA GLN A 96 -8.71 3.01 -5.82
C GLN A 96 -7.60 1.95 -5.88
N MET A 97 -6.38 2.35 -6.28
CA MET A 97 -5.21 1.48 -6.33
C MET A 97 -4.49 1.35 -4.99
N ILE A 98 -4.90 2.12 -3.97
CA ILE A 98 -4.19 2.21 -2.70
C ILE A 98 -5.01 1.59 -1.56
N GLY A 99 -4.35 0.76 -0.76
CA GLY A 99 -4.77 0.42 0.59
C GLY A 99 -3.95 1.22 1.59
N TYR A 100 -4.58 1.98 2.47
CA TYR A 100 -3.87 2.84 3.42
C TYR A 100 -4.19 2.47 4.86
N LEU A 101 -3.14 2.24 5.64
CA LEU A 101 -3.19 2.13 7.10
C LEU A 101 -2.43 3.32 7.70
N PRO A 102 -3.12 4.35 8.20
CA PRO A 102 -2.45 5.41 8.96
C PRO A 102 -2.01 4.92 10.35
N GLU A 103 -1.11 5.66 11.00
CA GLU A 103 -0.63 5.37 12.37
C GLU A 103 -1.79 5.13 13.35
N GLN A 104 -2.84 5.94 13.25
CA GLN A 104 -4.10 5.77 13.99
C GLN A 104 -5.23 5.47 13.00
N PRO A 105 -5.65 4.20 12.88
CA PRO A 105 -6.72 3.84 11.97
C PRO A 105 -8.05 4.54 12.34
N PRO A 106 -8.73 5.19 11.38
CA PRO A 106 -10.00 5.88 11.61
C PRO A 106 -11.16 4.89 11.71
N LEU A 107 -11.20 4.12 12.79
CA LEU A 107 -12.20 3.07 12.99
C LEU A 107 -13.52 3.63 13.54
N TYR A 108 -14.65 3.15 13.04
CA TYR A 108 -15.97 3.43 13.61
C TYR A 108 -16.18 2.55 14.82
N LEU A 109 -15.95 3.10 16.01
CA LEU A 109 -15.82 2.36 17.26
C LEU A 109 -17.10 1.64 17.72
N ASP A 110 -18.28 2.12 17.30
CA ASP A 110 -19.57 1.56 17.66
C ASP A 110 -20.07 0.47 16.70
N MET A 111 -19.37 0.26 15.58
CA MET A 111 -19.62 -0.84 14.66
C MET A 111 -18.94 -2.13 15.13
N THR A 112 -19.49 -3.28 14.76
CA THR A 112 -18.75 -4.53 14.78
C THR A 112 -17.68 -4.53 13.68
N VAL A 113 -16.67 -5.38 13.82
CA VAL A 113 -15.61 -5.50 12.81
C VAL A 113 -16.18 -5.81 11.42
N MET A 114 -17.13 -6.74 11.34
CA MET A 114 -17.72 -7.14 10.07
C MET A 114 -18.59 -6.03 9.45
N GLU A 115 -19.37 -5.30 10.25
CA GLU A 115 -20.13 -4.14 9.76
C GLU A 115 -19.21 -3.08 9.21
N TYR A 116 -18.14 -2.77 9.92
CA TYR A 116 -17.14 -1.81 9.47
C TYR A 116 -16.47 -2.22 8.14
N LEU A 117 -16.06 -3.48 8.02
CA LEU A 117 -15.44 -3.97 6.77
C LEU A 117 -16.43 -3.96 5.59
N LYS A 118 -17.72 -4.29 5.83
CA LYS A 118 -18.78 -4.17 4.81
C LYS A 118 -19.00 -2.70 4.40
N PHE A 119 -18.97 -1.78 5.35
CA PHE A 119 -19.06 -0.35 5.09
C PHE A 119 -17.90 0.13 4.20
N VAL A 120 -16.66 -0.23 4.56
CA VAL A 120 -15.47 0.09 3.75
C VAL A 120 -15.54 -0.53 2.35
N TYR A 121 -16.02 -1.78 2.25
CA TYR A 121 -16.25 -2.47 0.98
C TYR A 121 -17.18 -1.66 0.07
N GLY A 122 -18.29 -1.15 0.63
CA GLY A 122 -19.23 -0.29 -0.10
C GLY A 122 -18.60 1.04 -0.54
N LEU A 123 -17.85 1.72 0.35
CA LEU A 123 -17.15 2.97 0.04
C LEU A 123 -16.15 2.81 -1.11
N LYS A 124 -15.40 1.72 -1.12
CA LYS A 124 -14.43 1.42 -2.19
C LYS A 124 -15.11 0.95 -3.49
N LYS A 125 -16.43 0.79 -3.53
CA LYS A 125 -17.19 0.24 -4.67
C LYS A 125 -16.57 -1.07 -5.19
N CYS A 126 -16.14 -1.92 -4.26
CA CYS A 126 -15.46 -3.17 -4.56
C CYS A 126 -16.39 -4.10 -5.35
N LYS A 127 -15.85 -4.80 -6.37
CA LYS A 127 -16.61 -5.72 -7.23
C LYS A 127 -16.37 -7.20 -6.91
N LEU A 128 -15.48 -7.51 -5.98
CA LEU A 128 -15.18 -8.88 -5.56
C LEU A 128 -16.38 -9.49 -4.80
N PRO A 129 -16.56 -10.81 -4.76
CA PRO A 129 -17.60 -11.43 -3.96
C PRO A 129 -17.44 -11.12 -2.47
N ILE A 130 -18.36 -10.34 -1.89
CA ILE A 130 -18.21 -9.73 -0.56
C ILE A 130 -17.91 -10.74 0.55
N ASN A 131 -18.66 -11.86 0.60
CA ASN A 131 -18.55 -12.81 1.72
C ASN A 131 -17.23 -13.58 1.72
N SER A 132 -16.78 -14.08 0.56
CA SER A 132 -15.49 -14.76 0.43
C SER A 132 -14.34 -13.80 0.66
N HIS A 133 -14.38 -12.61 0.03
CA HIS A 133 -13.32 -11.62 0.13
C HIS A 133 -13.10 -11.14 1.57
N LEU A 134 -14.16 -10.74 2.28
CA LEU A 134 -14.04 -10.30 3.67
C LEU A 134 -13.65 -11.45 4.61
N LYS A 135 -14.11 -12.68 4.35
CA LYS A 135 -13.67 -13.87 5.11
C LYS A 135 -12.18 -14.13 4.93
N GLU A 136 -11.67 -14.05 3.71
CA GLU A 136 -10.24 -14.22 3.41
C GLU A 136 -9.40 -13.15 4.12
N ILE A 137 -9.81 -11.88 4.08
CA ILE A 137 -9.13 -10.79 4.78
C ILE A 137 -9.12 -11.07 6.29
N CYS A 138 -10.27 -11.41 6.91
CA CYS A 138 -10.34 -11.70 8.35
C CYS A 138 -9.41 -12.84 8.75
N ASN A 139 -9.32 -13.89 7.95
CA ASN A 139 -8.39 -15.00 8.16
C ASN A 139 -6.93 -14.56 8.03
N LEU A 140 -6.62 -13.76 6.99
CA LEU A 140 -5.27 -13.30 6.68
C LEU A 140 -4.69 -12.45 7.81
N VAL A 141 -5.47 -11.49 8.35
CA VAL A 141 -5.03 -10.62 9.44
C VAL A 141 -5.34 -11.19 10.83
N LYS A 142 -5.92 -12.40 10.92
CA LYS A 142 -6.24 -13.12 12.17
C LYS A 142 -7.20 -12.33 13.09
N ILE A 143 -8.38 -11.96 12.56
CA ILE A 143 -9.47 -11.30 13.32
C ILE A 143 -10.80 -12.04 13.21
N THR A 144 -10.79 -13.29 12.75
CA THR A 144 -12.00 -14.09 12.56
C THR A 144 -12.75 -14.34 13.86
N ASP A 145 -12.04 -14.50 14.97
CA ASP A 145 -12.56 -14.71 16.32
C ASP A 145 -13.27 -13.50 16.91
N VAL A 146 -12.97 -12.30 16.40
CA VAL A 146 -13.54 -11.03 16.88
C VAL A 146 -14.41 -10.32 15.84
N LYS A 147 -14.69 -10.93 14.69
CA LYS A 147 -15.40 -10.32 13.57
C LYS A 147 -16.79 -9.74 13.92
N ASP A 148 -17.46 -10.34 14.88
CA ASP A 148 -18.79 -9.95 15.35
C ASP A 148 -18.75 -9.09 16.64
N ARG A 149 -17.54 -8.76 17.13
CA ARG A 149 -17.36 -7.89 18.31
C ARG A 149 -17.32 -6.43 17.91
N VAL A 150 -17.86 -5.58 18.77
CA VAL A 150 -17.81 -4.12 18.60
C VAL A 150 -16.36 -3.63 18.75
N ILE A 151 -15.92 -2.79 17.82
CA ILE A 151 -14.52 -2.34 17.68
C ILE A 151 -14.01 -1.63 18.94
N LYS A 152 -14.85 -0.85 19.64
CA LYS A 152 -14.43 -0.16 20.89
C LYS A 152 -13.92 -1.12 21.96
N ASN A 153 -14.44 -2.34 22.00
CA ASN A 153 -14.12 -3.37 22.99
C ASN A 153 -12.88 -4.21 22.63
N LEU A 154 -12.21 -3.89 21.52
CA LEU A 154 -11.01 -4.58 21.07
C LEU A 154 -9.74 -3.98 21.70
N SER A 155 -8.74 -4.84 21.93
CA SER A 155 -7.39 -4.38 22.29
C SER A 155 -6.77 -3.54 21.16
N LYS A 156 -5.74 -2.77 21.49
CA LYS A 156 -5.00 -1.95 20.51
C LYS A 156 -4.48 -2.82 19.35
N GLY A 157 -3.95 -4.01 19.63
CA GLY A 157 -3.47 -4.94 18.62
C GLY A 157 -4.55 -5.42 17.66
N TYR A 158 -5.74 -5.73 18.17
CA TYR A 158 -6.88 -6.08 17.32
C TYR A 158 -7.36 -4.88 16.49
N LYS A 159 -7.42 -3.68 17.07
CA LYS A 159 -7.75 -2.45 16.32
C LYS A 159 -6.78 -2.20 15.18
N GLN A 160 -5.48 -2.41 15.40
CA GLN A 160 -4.46 -2.32 14.34
C GLN A 160 -4.68 -3.35 13.24
N ARG A 161 -5.04 -4.60 13.59
CA ARG A 161 -5.37 -5.63 12.60
C ARG A 161 -6.66 -5.31 11.82
N VAL A 162 -7.66 -4.69 12.45
CA VAL A 162 -8.87 -4.20 11.76
C VAL A 162 -8.51 -3.08 10.78
N GLY A 163 -7.63 -2.16 11.16
CA GLY A 163 -7.11 -1.13 10.26
C GLY A 163 -6.35 -1.72 9.07
N LEU A 164 -5.55 -2.77 9.29
CA LEU A 164 -4.88 -3.48 8.20
C LEU A 164 -5.89 -4.24 7.31
N ALA A 165 -6.92 -4.85 7.91
CA ALA A 165 -8.03 -5.45 7.15
C ALA A 165 -8.71 -4.43 6.24
N GLN A 166 -9.00 -3.24 6.75
CA GLN A 166 -9.57 -2.12 5.98
C GLN A 166 -8.68 -1.76 4.77
N ALA A 167 -7.37 -1.68 4.96
CA ALA A 167 -6.43 -1.38 3.87
C ALA A 167 -6.51 -2.43 2.75
N LEU A 168 -6.70 -3.71 3.10
CA LEU A 168 -6.76 -4.84 2.17
C LEU A 168 -8.11 -4.98 1.43
N VAL A 169 -9.18 -4.30 1.86
CA VAL A 169 -10.46 -4.35 1.15
C VAL A 169 -10.30 -3.86 -0.27
N GLY A 170 -10.79 -4.65 -1.22
CA GLY A 170 -10.67 -4.38 -2.66
C GLY A 170 -9.40 -4.92 -3.30
N ASN A 171 -8.52 -5.59 -2.54
CA ASN A 171 -7.26 -6.15 -3.02
C ASN A 171 -6.40 -5.13 -3.80
N PRO A 172 -6.07 -3.97 -3.21
CA PRO A 172 -5.36 -2.91 -3.89
C PRO A 172 -3.94 -3.35 -4.26
N PRO A 173 -3.40 -2.98 -5.43
CA PRO A 173 -2.03 -3.34 -5.82
C PRO A 173 -0.95 -2.66 -4.97
N VAL A 174 -1.25 -1.51 -4.37
CA VAL A 174 -0.32 -0.75 -3.52
C VAL A 174 -0.84 -0.68 -2.09
N LEU A 175 0.02 -0.98 -1.11
CA LEU A 175 -0.27 -0.84 0.32
C LEU A 175 0.67 0.21 0.93
N ILE A 176 0.11 1.24 1.51
CA ILE A 176 0.84 2.27 2.27
C ILE A 176 0.52 2.07 3.75
N LEU A 177 1.55 1.75 4.54
CA LEU A 177 1.42 1.43 5.96
C LEU A 177 2.26 2.41 6.78
N ASP A 178 1.60 3.31 7.51
CA ASP A 178 2.28 4.28 8.39
C ASP A 178 2.36 3.70 9.81
N GLU A 179 3.58 3.39 10.24
CA GLU A 179 3.91 2.83 11.56
C GLU A 179 3.03 1.63 12.01
N PRO A 180 2.89 0.57 11.20
CA PRO A 180 1.93 -0.51 11.43
C PRO A 180 2.14 -1.30 12.72
N THR A 181 3.25 -1.07 13.43
CA THR A 181 3.61 -1.80 14.66
C THR A 181 3.59 -0.95 15.93
N VAL A 182 3.19 0.32 15.84
CA VAL A 182 3.17 1.23 17.00
C VAL A 182 2.23 0.75 18.10
N GLY A 183 2.77 0.66 19.31
CA GLY A 183 2.03 0.29 20.52
C GLY A 183 1.55 -1.16 20.56
N LEU A 184 2.20 -2.04 19.81
CA LEU A 184 2.02 -3.48 19.88
C LEU A 184 3.08 -4.10 20.81
N ASP A 185 2.74 -5.25 21.42
CA ASP A 185 3.71 -6.05 22.15
C ASP A 185 4.70 -6.76 21.21
N PRO A 186 5.87 -7.24 21.72
CA PRO A 186 6.90 -7.85 20.89
C PRO A 186 6.41 -9.03 20.04
N LYS A 187 5.48 -9.85 20.55
CA LYS A 187 4.92 -10.99 19.83
C LYS A 187 4.05 -10.51 18.66
N GLN A 188 3.20 -9.53 18.90
CA GLN A 188 2.35 -8.93 17.86
C GLN A 188 3.18 -8.23 16.79
N ILE A 189 4.27 -7.56 17.14
CA ILE A 189 5.21 -6.95 16.18
C ILE A 189 5.76 -8.01 15.21
N ILE A 190 6.22 -9.16 15.72
CA ILE A 190 6.73 -10.25 14.88
C ILE A 190 5.64 -10.77 13.94
N GLU A 191 4.42 -10.94 14.43
CA GLU A 191 3.29 -11.40 13.62
C GLU A 191 2.93 -10.43 12.51
N ILE A 192 2.84 -9.12 12.81
CA ILE A 192 2.55 -8.08 11.80
C ILE A 192 3.67 -8.00 10.77
N ARG A 193 4.95 -8.04 11.17
CA ARG A 193 6.08 -8.06 10.23
C ARG A 193 6.05 -9.28 9.30
N THR A 194 5.69 -10.45 9.84
CA THR A 194 5.53 -11.67 9.04
C THR A 194 4.38 -11.54 8.06
N LEU A 195 3.28 -10.92 8.48
CA LEU A 195 2.14 -10.66 7.62
C LEU A 195 2.49 -9.67 6.49
N ILE A 196 3.18 -8.56 6.79
CA ILE A 196 3.64 -7.59 5.78
C ILE A 196 4.53 -8.27 4.73
N ARG A 197 5.47 -9.12 5.16
CA ARG A 197 6.31 -9.88 4.22
C ARG A 197 5.49 -10.82 3.33
N LYS A 198 4.41 -11.41 3.86
CA LYS A 198 3.50 -12.25 3.07
C LYS A 198 2.70 -11.40 2.07
N LEU A 199 2.23 -10.23 2.48
CA LEU A 199 1.51 -9.29 1.63
C LEU A 199 2.38 -8.76 0.49
N GLY A 200 3.65 -8.45 0.74
CA GLY A 200 4.60 -7.97 -0.25
C GLY A 200 4.90 -8.93 -1.42
N LYS A 201 4.35 -10.16 -1.40
CA LYS A 201 4.40 -11.06 -2.55
C LYS A 201 3.35 -10.74 -3.62
N ASN A 202 2.28 -10.04 -3.25
CA ASN A 202 1.13 -9.75 -4.10
C ASN A 202 0.78 -8.27 -4.14
N HIS A 203 1.45 -7.46 -3.34
CA HIS A 203 1.25 -6.02 -3.21
C HIS A 203 2.60 -5.31 -3.11
N THR A 204 2.66 -4.08 -3.60
CA THR A 204 3.81 -3.17 -3.43
C THR A 204 3.62 -2.32 -2.22
#